data_e3eeb598bd8278c9beb34e3ffb787256
#
_entry.id   e3eeb598bd8278c9beb34e3ffb787256
#
_cell.length_a   1.000
_cell.length_b   1.000
_cell.length_c   1.000
_cell.angle_alpha   90.00
_cell.angle_beta   90.00
_cell.angle_gamma   90.00
#
_symmetry.space_group_name_H-M   'P 1'
#
loop_
_entity.id
_entity.type
_entity.pdbx_description
1 polymer ?
#
loop_
_entity_poly.entity_id
_entity_poly.type
_entity_poly.pdbx_seq_one_letter_code
_entity_poly.pdbx_strand_id
1 'polypeptide(L)'
;TLVTGPDIIFFWVARMIITGYEFMDAPPFKDVYFTSILRDETGKKFSKSLGNSPDPFELFEEFGTDAVRYGTMLMAPQGLDVLFSKSRLEIGRNFMNKLWNACRFIQLNTPSGWVNSNDFDLSSLNFYDKWILSRLSNLIKEYNSQLDRFHFNEAAKLLYEFTWNDFCDWYIEIAKISFKNDDKQRKKSLNIAVFCIQNLLRLLHPYSPFITEELWAHFKDDDSSDLIISKWPSKKPHLRNEKVEKDMLVIKNIITTLRSLRSRMNVPKSKKSILIIKCTESQKLFVDLHEPLIKDLSYVTEIQSGMDRERPPQSCSAIVDGMELYLPLGELVDLNLEVARMEKRIKEIERLIIKINKKLLNKNFIERAPEHIVDHEKSNLNKLTIEMEKVSSNLEMIK
;
A
#
# COMPACT_ATOMS: atom_id res chain seq x y z
N THR A 1 19.08 24.28 11.83
CA THR A 1 18.09 24.27 10.75
C THR A 1 16.96 25.24 11.07
N LEU A 2 16.60 26.11 10.11
CA LEU A 2 15.43 26.97 10.17
C LEU A 2 14.30 26.38 9.34
N VAL A 3 13.05 26.38 9.86
CA VAL A 3 11.86 25.93 9.15
C VAL A 3 10.91 27.10 8.96
N THR A 4 10.54 27.42 7.71
CA THR A 4 9.73 28.61 7.39
C THR A 4 9.00 28.48 6.06
N GLY A 5 8.04 29.39 5.82
CA GLY A 5 7.42 29.55 4.49
C GLY A 5 8.32 30.29 3.50
N PRO A 6 8.26 29.98 2.21
CA PRO A 6 9.08 30.62 1.18
C PRO A 6 8.76 32.11 0.98
N ASP A 7 7.54 32.53 1.31
CA ASP A 7 7.06 33.90 1.14
C ASP A 7 7.67 34.93 2.10
N ILE A 8 8.36 34.47 3.16
CA ILE A 8 9.02 35.36 4.12
C ILE A 8 10.55 35.30 4.09
N ILE A 9 11.15 34.84 2.99
CA ILE A 9 12.60 34.78 2.82
C ILE A 9 13.26 36.16 3.06
N PHE A 10 12.81 37.20 2.38
CA PHE A 10 13.37 38.54 2.51
C PHE A 10 13.10 39.19 3.84
N PHE A 11 11.89 39.04 4.36
CA PHE A 11 11.49 39.76 5.56
C PHE A 11 11.93 39.09 6.85
N TRP A 12 12.33 37.83 6.80
CA TRP A 12 12.69 37.06 7.98
C TRP A 12 14.03 36.36 7.84
N VAL A 13 14.21 35.48 6.87
CA VAL A 13 15.41 34.66 6.71
C VAL A 13 16.63 35.52 6.39
N ALA A 14 16.52 36.42 5.41
CA ALA A 14 17.64 37.32 5.03
C ALA A 14 18.07 38.23 6.18
N ARG A 15 17.12 38.74 6.98
CA ARG A 15 17.46 39.56 8.15
C ARG A 15 18.26 38.78 9.20
N MET A 16 17.88 37.56 9.49
CA MET A 16 18.63 36.70 10.43
C MET A 16 20.05 36.41 9.93
N ILE A 17 20.21 36.17 8.62
CA ILE A 17 21.53 35.94 8.00
C ILE A 17 22.39 37.20 8.13
N ILE A 18 21.86 38.37 7.78
CA ILE A 18 22.59 39.65 7.83
C ILE A 18 23.01 39.95 9.27
N THR A 19 22.08 39.85 10.24
CA THR A 19 22.41 40.12 11.65
C THR A 19 23.35 39.08 12.24
N GLY A 20 23.25 37.80 11.81
CA GLY A 20 24.19 36.77 12.23
C GLY A 20 25.63 37.08 11.82
N TYR A 21 25.82 37.46 10.57
CA TYR A 21 27.16 37.86 10.13
C TYR A 21 27.63 39.18 10.76
N GLU A 22 26.76 40.18 10.88
CA GLU A 22 27.12 41.48 11.44
C GLU A 22 27.51 41.41 12.92
N PHE A 23 26.78 40.64 13.74
CA PHE A 23 26.96 40.64 15.18
C PHE A 23 27.69 39.42 15.74
N MET A 24 27.67 38.28 15.00
CA MET A 24 28.23 37.02 15.49
C MET A 24 29.31 36.44 14.58
N ASP A 25 29.59 37.09 13.46
CA ASP A 25 30.56 36.66 12.43
C ASP A 25 30.35 35.21 11.98
N ALA A 26 29.09 34.75 11.99
CA ALA A 26 28.75 33.38 11.65
C ALA A 26 27.30 33.27 11.10
N PRO A 27 27.01 32.27 10.24
CA PRO A 27 25.67 32.02 9.79
C PRO A 27 24.81 31.48 10.96
N PRO A 28 23.57 31.99 11.16
CA PRO A 28 22.71 31.59 12.30
C PRO A 28 22.17 30.17 12.18
N PHE A 29 22.17 29.59 10.97
CA PHE A 29 21.72 28.24 10.70
C PHE A 29 22.41 27.71 9.45
N LYS A 30 22.56 26.37 9.39
CA LYS A 30 23.18 25.67 8.27
C LYS A 30 22.17 25.37 7.16
N ASP A 31 20.96 25.01 7.52
CA ASP A 31 19.91 24.60 6.60
C ASP A 31 18.67 25.46 6.77
N VAL A 32 17.98 25.75 5.66
CA VAL A 32 16.67 26.38 5.64
C VAL A 32 15.70 25.47 4.92
N TYR A 33 14.70 24.97 5.67
CA TYR A 33 13.65 24.15 5.11
C TYR A 33 12.39 24.99 4.83
N PHE A 34 11.96 25.03 3.57
CA PHE A 34 10.75 25.71 3.16
C PHE A 34 9.56 24.76 3.18
N THR A 35 8.57 25.09 4.02
CA THR A 35 7.33 24.30 4.11
C THR A 35 6.43 24.56 2.91
N SER A 36 5.60 23.58 2.57
CA SER A 36 4.46 23.77 1.68
C SER A 36 3.42 24.71 2.31
N ILE A 37 2.72 25.46 1.47
CA ILE A 37 1.59 26.29 1.88
C ILE A 37 0.30 25.57 1.48
N LEU A 38 -0.60 25.38 2.45
CA LEU A 38 -1.89 24.77 2.19
C LEU A 38 -2.85 25.79 1.55
N ARG A 39 -3.55 25.35 0.51
CA ARG A 39 -4.58 26.10 -0.20
C ARG A 39 -5.91 25.34 -0.16
N ASP A 40 -7.00 26.06 -0.26
CA ASP A 40 -8.33 25.45 -0.40
C ASP A 40 -8.50 24.76 -1.77
N GLU A 41 -9.61 24.07 -1.97
CA GLU A 41 -9.92 23.36 -3.21
C GLU A 41 -9.99 24.27 -4.45
N THR A 42 -10.16 25.59 -4.25
CA THR A 42 -10.16 26.59 -5.31
C THR A 42 -8.77 27.17 -5.61
N GLY A 43 -7.74 26.72 -4.85
CA GLY A 43 -6.36 27.19 -4.98
C GLY A 43 -6.04 28.48 -4.20
N LYS A 44 -6.96 29.01 -3.38
CA LYS A 44 -6.71 30.18 -2.54
C LYS A 44 -5.97 29.77 -1.27
N LYS A 45 -5.01 30.61 -0.86
CA LYS A 45 -4.31 30.44 0.41
C LYS A 45 -5.30 30.50 1.59
N PHE A 46 -5.16 29.63 2.56
CA PHE A 46 -5.96 29.69 3.79
C PHE A 46 -5.74 31.03 4.52
N SER A 47 -6.84 31.67 4.87
CA SER A 47 -6.82 32.94 5.58
C SER A 47 -8.00 33.02 6.56
N LYS A 48 -7.71 33.52 7.77
CA LYS A 48 -8.73 33.76 8.78
C LYS A 48 -9.78 34.78 8.29
N SER A 49 -9.34 35.80 7.53
CA SER A 49 -10.22 36.83 6.99
C SER A 49 -11.16 36.33 5.89
N LEU A 50 -10.77 35.28 5.16
CA LEU A 50 -11.60 34.64 4.13
C LEU A 50 -12.50 33.55 4.69
N GLY A 51 -12.28 33.12 5.94
CA GLY A 51 -13.05 32.01 6.53
C GLY A 51 -12.91 30.66 5.83
N ASN A 52 -11.90 30.49 4.97
CA ASN A 52 -11.70 29.27 4.18
C ASN A 52 -10.72 28.28 4.83
N SER A 53 -10.23 28.57 6.05
CA SER A 53 -9.36 27.68 6.80
C SER A 53 -10.19 26.72 7.66
N PRO A 54 -10.08 25.40 7.51
CA PRO A 54 -10.75 24.47 8.41
C PRO A 54 -10.20 24.63 9.85
N ASP A 55 -11.05 24.44 10.85
CA ASP A 55 -10.60 24.39 12.23
C ASP A 55 -9.82 23.09 12.47
N PRO A 56 -8.55 23.17 12.90
CA PRO A 56 -7.76 21.98 13.21
C PRO A 56 -8.40 21.09 14.30
N PHE A 57 -9.10 21.66 15.27
CA PHE A 57 -9.73 20.89 16.35
C PHE A 57 -10.90 20.06 15.82
N GLU A 58 -11.73 20.60 14.92
CA GLU A 58 -12.77 19.83 14.25
C GLU A 58 -12.19 18.68 13.42
N LEU A 59 -11.04 18.89 12.75
CA LEU A 59 -10.36 17.83 12.02
C LEU A 59 -9.79 16.76 12.97
N PHE A 60 -9.29 17.15 14.15
CA PHE A 60 -8.80 16.19 15.15
C PHE A 60 -9.94 15.35 15.72
N GLU A 61 -11.10 15.93 15.95
CA GLU A 61 -12.30 15.20 16.40
C GLU A 61 -12.82 14.23 15.31
N GLU A 62 -12.84 14.66 14.05
CA GLU A 62 -13.37 13.87 12.93
C GLU A 62 -12.43 12.72 12.54
N PHE A 63 -11.12 12.95 12.47
CA PHE A 63 -10.15 12.00 11.91
C PHE A 63 -9.18 11.41 12.93
N GLY A 64 -8.95 12.06 14.04
CA GLY A 64 -7.89 11.79 15.01
C GLY A 64 -6.61 12.56 14.72
N THR A 65 -5.93 13.00 15.78
CA THR A 65 -4.74 13.88 15.69
C THR A 65 -3.63 13.28 14.83
N ASP A 66 -3.28 12.01 15.04
CA ASP A 66 -2.22 11.33 14.27
C ASP A 66 -2.59 11.15 12.79
N ALA A 67 -3.87 10.91 12.51
CA ALA A 67 -4.37 10.81 11.14
C ALA A 67 -4.25 12.15 10.40
N VAL A 68 -4.57 13.26 11.06
CA VAL A 68 -4.43 14.62 10.49
C VAL A 68 -2.96 14.94 10.25
N ARG A 69 -2.07 14.67 11.23
CA ARG A 69 -0.64 14.89 11.11
C ARG A 69 -0.04 14.10 9.94
N TYR A 70 -0.29 12.81 9.91
CA TYR A 70 0.23 11.90 8.88
C TYR A 70 -0.34 12.21 7.49
N GLY A 71 -1.66 12.39 7.39
CA GLY A 71 -2.36 12.74 6.15
C GLY A 71 -1.89 14.07 5.57
N THR A 72 -1.66 15.08 6.43
CA THR A 72 -1.11 16.37 6.00
C THR A 72 0.32 16.22 5.48
N MET A 73 1.16 15.43 6.16
CA MET A 73 2.54 15.19 5.71
C MET A 73 2.60 14.45 4.37
N LEU A 74 1.70 13.48 4.14
CA LEU A 74 1.60 12.80 2.84
C LEU A 74 1.23 13.74 1.68
N MET A 75 0.50 14.83 1.97
CA MET A 75 0.10 15.83 0.98
C MET A 75 1.17 16.85 0.65
N ALA A 76 2.13 17.07 1.54
CA ALA A 76 3.02 18.22 1.55
C ALA A 76 4.38 17.92 0.90
N PRO A 77 4.51 17.94 -0.44
CA PRO A 77 5.81 17.84 -1.10
C PRO A 77 6.64 19.10 -0.82
N GLN A 78 7.95 18.94 -0.75
CA GLN A 78 8.85 20.06 -0.48
C GLN A 78 8.72 21.17 -1.54
N GLY A 79 8.54 22.40 -1.07
CA GLY A 79 8.60 23.60 -1.91
C GLY A 79 7.45 23.86 -2.86
N LEU A 80 6.37 23.09 -2.77
CA LEU A 80 5.17 23.27 -3.57
C LEU A 80 3.94 23.59 -2.72
N ASP A 81 3.05 24.43 -3.22
CA ASP A 81 1.74 24.62 -2.62
C ASP A 81 0.87 23.37 -2.76
N VAL A 82 0.04 23.10 -1.78
CA VAL A 82 -0.78 21.89 -1.72
C VAL A 82 -2.25 22.23 -1.57
N LEU A 83 -3.07 21.68 -2.44
CA LEU A 83 -4.52 21.69 -2.27
C LEU A 83 -4.91 20.76 -1.12
N PHE A 84 -5.50 21.36 -0.09
CA PHE A 84 -6.01 20.61 1.05
C PHE A 84 -7.24 19.79 0.65
N SER A 85 -7.28 18.54 1.06
CA SER A 85 -8.41 17.66 0.83
C SER A 85 -8.68 16.79 2.07
N LYS A 86 -9.92 16.78 2.56
CA LYS A 86 -10.35 15.90 3.64
C LYS A 86 -10.18 14.41 3.29
N SER A 87 -10.36 14.04 2.02
CA SER A 87 -10.18 12.64 1.58
C SER A 87 -8.76 12.11 1.81
N ARG A 88 -7.77 12.98 1.84
CA ARG A 88 -6.39 12.58 2.17
C ARG A 88 -6.17 12.36 3.67
N LEU A 89 -6.94 13.04 4.52
CA LEU A 89 -6.94 12.77 5.96
C LEU A 89 -7.57 11.40 6.27
N GLU A 90 -8.54 10.96 5.45
CA GLU A 90 -9.08 9.60 5.53
C GLU A 90 -8.02 8.52 5.27
N ILE A 91 -7.07 8.78 4.38
CA ILE A 91 -5.92 7.88 4.17
C ILE A 91 -5.13 7.73 5.47
N GLY A 92 -4.86 8.85 6.16
CA GLY A 92 -4.21 8.83 7.47
C GLY A 92 -4.99 8.04 8.51
N ARG A 93 -6.30 8.27 8.64
CA ARG A 93 -7.18 7.53 9.56
C ARG A 93 -7.18 6.02 9.28
N ASN A 94 -7.34 5.66 8.02
CA ASN A 94 -7.36 4.25 7.61
C ASN A 94 -6.00 3.58 7.86
N PHE A 95 -4.90 4.31 7.70
CA PHE A 95 -3.56 3.83 7.99
C PHE A 95 -3.36 3.58 9.49
N MET A 96 -3.77 4.52 10.37
CA MET A 96 -3.71 4.33 11.81
C MET A 96 -4.55 3.13 12.26
N ASN A 97 -5.77 2.99 11.73
CA ASN A 97 -6.63 1.84 12.00
C ASN A 97 -6.00 0.51 11.52
N LYS A 98 -5.34 0.51 10.38
CA LYS A 98 -4.65 -0.68 9.84
C LYS A 98 -3.50 -1.09 10.74
N LEU A 99 -2.66 -0.12 11.15
CA LEU A 99 -1.55 -0.33 12.07
C LEU A 99 -2.05 -0.89 13.42
N TRP A 100 -3.07 -0.25 14.01
CA TRP A 100 -3.67 -0.71 15.26
C TRP A 100 -4.14 -2.16 15.19
N ASN A 101 -4.88 -2.49 14.13
CA ASN A 101 -5.40 -3.86 13.95
C ASN A 101 -4.28 -4.89 13.75
N ALA A 102 -3.20 -4.54 13.05
CA ALA A 102 -2.05 -5.42 12.87
C ALA A 102 -1.34 -5.66 14.21
N CYS A 103 -1.10 -4.61 14.99
CA CYS A 103 -0.51 -4.70 16.32
C CYS A 103 -1.38 -5.53 17.27
N ARG A 104 -2.69 -5.26 17.31
CA ARG A 104 -3.64 -6.05 18.10
C ARG A 104 -3.65 -7.53 17.71
N PHE A 105 -3.59 -7.83 16.41
CA PHE A 105 -3.51 -9.21 15.96
C PHE A 105 -2.25 -9.91 16.48
N ILE A 106 -1.08 -9.27 16.43
CA ILE A 106 0.17 -9.83 16.95
C ILE A 106 0.07 -10.02 18.47
N GLN A 107 -0.41 -9.01 19.20
CA GLN A 107 -0.59 -9.06 20.65
C GLN A 107 -1.47 -10.25 21.08
N LEU A 108 -2.61 -10.47 20.41
CA LEU A 108 -3.52 -11.59 20.70
C LEU A 108 -2.90 -12.96 20.40
N ASN A 109 -1.89 -13.04 19.55
CA ASN A 109 -1.16 -14.26 19.22
C ASN A 109 0.12 -14.43 20.04
N THR A 110 0.49 -13.44 20.86
CA THR A 110 1.66 -13.48 21.73
C THR A 110 1.28 -14.18 23.04
N PRO A 111 1.94 -15.27 23.43
CA PRO A 111 1.65 -15.95 24.69
C PRO A 111 1.93 -15.08 25.92
N SER A 112 1.19 -15.32 27.01
CA SER A 112 1.46 -14.68 28.30
C SER A 112 2.90 -14.98 28.77
N GLY A 113 3.63 -13.97 29.25
CA GLY A 113 5.03 -14.12 29.67
C GLY A 113 6.01 -14.22 28.50
N TRP A 114 5.61 -13.85 27.31
CA TRP A 114 6.47 -13.81 26.15
C TRP A 114 7.58 -12.76 26.31
N VAL A 115 8.82 -13.21 26.16
CA VAL A 115 9.99 -12.32 26.06
C VAL A 115 10.42 -12.29 24.60
N ASN A 116 10.41 -11.10 24.00
CA ASN A 116 10.89 -10.92 22.64
C ASN A 116 12.41 -11.09 22.59
N SER A 117 12.90 -11.79 21.56
CA SER A 117 14.33 -11.89 21.29
C SER A 117 14.62 -11.16 19.99
N ASN A 118 15.45 -10.12 20.09
CA ASN A 118 15.99 -9.42 18.92
C ASN A 118 17.22 -10.13 18.34
N ASP A 119 17.68 -11.21 18.99
CA ASP A 119 18.74 -12.08 18.51
C ASP A 119 18.11 -13.32 17.84
N PHE A 120 18.15 -13.35 16.53
CA PHE A 120 17.64 -14.46 15.74
C PHE A 120 18.66 -14.92 14.70
N ASP A 121 18.86 -16.23 14.64
CA ASP A 121 19.69 -16.86 13.63
C ASP A 121 18.99 -16.86 12.27
N LEU A 122 19.51 -16.06 11.33
CA LEU A 122 19.00 -15.93 9.97
C LEU A 122 18.95 -17.25 9.21
N SER A 123 19.87 -18.19 9.49
CA SER A 123 19.90 -19.48 8.81
C SER A 123 18.66 -20.32 9.12
N SER A 124 18.14 -20.16 10.35
CA SER A 124 17.00 -20.92 10.87
C SER A 124 15.63 -20.32 10.54
N LEU A 125 15.59 -19.12 9.93
CA LEU A 125 14.35 -18.46 9.52
C LEU A 125 13.80 -19.04 8.22
N ASN A 126 12.48 -19.06 8.10
CA ASN A 126 11.83 -19.43 6.85
C ASN A 126 12.01 -18.34 5.77
N PHE A 127 11.58 -18.65 4.54
CA PHE A 127 11.68 -17.75 3.40
C PHE A 127 10.97 -16.41 3.64
N TYR A 128 9.78 -16.42 4.23
CA TYR A 128 8.92 -15.24 4.41
C TYR A 128 9.44 -14.31 5.51
N ASP A 129 9.98 -14.88 6.58
CA ASP A 129 10.63 -14.12 7.65
C ASP A 129 11.88 -13.41 7.10
N LYS A 130 12.69 -14.08 6.27
CA LYS A 130 13.84 -13.48 5.58
C LYS A 130 13.41 -12.36 4.63
N TRP A 131 12.30 -12.56 3.92
CA TRP A 131 11.75 -11.55 3.01
C TRP A 131 11.36 -10.26 3.75
N ILE A 132 10.55 -10.35 4.81
CA ILE A 132 10.10 -9.14 5.50
C ILE A 132 11.25 -8.39 6.19
N LEU A 133 12.24 -9.11 6.71
CA LEU A 133 13.46 -8.52 7.26
C LEU A 133 14.29 -7.80 6.18
N SER A 134 14.40 -8.36 4.98
CA SER A 134 15.06 -7.70 3.85
C SER A 134 14.33 -6.41 3.46
N ARG A 135 12.99 -6.45 3.39
CA ARG A 135 12.17 -5.28 3.11
C ARG A 135 12.30 -4.19 4.19
N LEU A 136 12.30 -4.59 5.48
CA LEU A 136 12.53 -3.67 6.59
C LEU A 136 13.92 -3.03 6.54
N SER A 137 14.96 -3.80 6.24
CA SER A 137 16.33 -3.28 6.07
C SER A 137 16.41 -2.22 4.97
N ASN A 138 15.73 -2.48 3.84
CA ASN A 138 15.64 -1.50 2.75
C ASN A 138 14.85 -0.26 3.16
N LEU A 139 13.70 -0.43 3.82
CA LEU A 139 12.91 0.68 4.36
C LEU A 139 13.77 1.59 5.24
N ILE A 140 14.47 1.04 6.24
CA ILE A 140 15.29 1.83 7.16
C ILE A 140 16.38 2.61 6.40
N LYS A 141 17.00 1.99 5.40
CA LYS A 141 18.03 2.64 4.58
C LYS A 141 17.46 3.81 3.79
N GLU A 142 16.41 3.58 3.01
CA GLU A 142 15.82 4.59 2.14
C GLU A 142 15.12 5.69 2.95
N TYR A 143 14.42 5.33 4.01
CA TYR A 143 13.77 6.28 4.92
C TYR A 143 14.77 7.28 5.51
N ASN A 144 15.89 6.81 6.08
CA ASN A 144 16.93 7.68 6.61
C ASN A 144 17.53 8.56 5.51
N SER A 145 17.72 8.03 4.30
CA SER A 145 18.20 8.82 3.16
C SER A 145 17.24 9.94 2.77
N GLN A 146 15.92 9.71 2.87
CA GLN A 146 14.93 10.76 2.61
C GLN A 146 14.92 11.82 3.73
N LEU A 147 15.04 11.41 4.99
CA LEU A 147 15.14 12.35 6.12
C LEU A 147 16.39 13.24 6.03
N ASP A 148 17.55 12.67 5.67
CA ASP A 148 18.80 13.42 5.49
C ASP A 148 18.68 14.51 4.42
N ARG A 149 17.75 14.34 3.47
CA ARG A 149 17.43 15.30 2.39
C ARG A 149 16.24 16.19 2.70
N PHE A 150 15.65 16.08 3.88
CA PHE A 150 14.40 16.76 4.26
C PHE A 150 13.17 16.40 3.40
N HIS A 151 13.17 15.23 2.74
CA HIS A 151 12.05 14.74 1.95
C HIS A 151 11.04 14.00 2.85
N PHE A 152 10.39 14.72 3.77
CA PHE A 152 9.53 14.12 4.79
C PHE A 152 8.30 13.41 4.24
N ASN A 153 7.70 13.95 3.17
CA ASN A 153 6.57 13.30 2.51
C ASN A 153 6.96 11.97 1.84
N GLU A 154 8.14 11.90 1.21
CA GLU A 154 8.63 10.66 0.61
C GLU A 154 8.96 9.62 1.68
N ALA A 155 9.57 10.06 2.80
CA ALA A 155 9.78 9.20 3.96
C ALA A 155 8.45 8.64 4.51
N ALA A 156 7.41 9.47 4.63
CA ALA A 156 6.08 9.03 5.05
C ALA A 156 5.47 8.02 4.07
N LYS A 157 5.61 8.21 2.74
CA LYS A 157 5.15 7.26 1.72
C LYS A 157 5.83 5.89 1.84
N LEU A 158 7.15 5.87 2.05
CA LEU A 158 7.89 4.62 2.26
C LEU A 158 7.35 3.83 3.47
N LEU A 159 7.04 4.54 4.58
CA LEU A 159 6.41 3.93 5.75
C LEU A 159 5.02 3.37 5.44
N TYR A 160 4.22 4.13 4.69
CA TYR A 160 2.89 3.67 4.27
C TYR A 160 2.98 2.39 3.44
N GLU A 161 3.80 2.40 2.39
CA GLU A 161 3.94 1.28 1.47
C GLU A 161 4.42 0.00 2.18
N PHE A 162 5.45 0.11 3.01
CA PHE A 162 5.93 -1.05 3.76
C PHE A 162 4.90 -1.54 4.76
N THR A 163 4.32 -0.65 5.58
CA THR A 163 3.39 -1.04 6.64
C THR A 163 2.11 -1.62 6.06
N TRP A 164 1.51 -0.94 5.09
CA TRP A 164 0.26 -1.38 4.50
C TRP A 164 0.43 -2.62 3.63
N ASN A 165 1.31 -2.51 2.60
CA ASN A 165 1.43 -3.56 1.60
C ASN A 165 2.28 -4.73 2.09
N ASP A 166 3.56 -4.48 2.47
CA ASP A 166 4.47 -5.60 2.76
C ASP A 166 4.14 -6.25 4.10
N PHE A 167 3.95 -5.46 5.15
CA PHE A 167 3.73 -6.00 6.49
C PHE A 167 2.29 -6.48 6.70
N CYS A 168 1.28 -5.60 6.53
CA CYS A 168 -0.11 -5.95 6.85
C CYS A 168 -0.76 -6.87 5.82
N ASP A 169 -0.66 -6.55 4.51
CA ASP A 169 -1.39 -7.27 3.48
C ASP A 169 -0.72 -8.60 3.09
N TRP A 170 0.61 -8.71 3.29
CA TRP A 170 1.33 -9.93 2.96
C TRP A 170 1.88 -10.64 4.17
N TYR A 171 2.80 -10.04 4.93
CA TYR A 171 3.50 -10.77 5.99
C TYR A 171 2.56 -11.25 7.08
N ILE A 172 1.63 -10.43 7.56
CA ILE A 172 0.62 -10.83 8.56
C ILE A 172 -0.27 -11.98 8.04
N GLU A 173 -0.70 -11.92 6.78
CA GLU A 173 -1.52 -12.99 6.19
C GLU A 173 -0.75 -14.31 6.06
N ILE A 174 0.53 -14.25 5.73
CA ILE A 174 1.43 -15.41 5.70
C ILE A 174 1.68 -15.95 7.12
N ALA A 175 1.93 -15.06 8.07
CA ALA A 175 2.16 -15.44 9.47
C ALA A 175 0.97 -16.17 10.09
N LYS A 176 -0.28 -15.84 9.69
CA LYS A 176 -1.49 -16.57 10.12
C LYS A 176 -1.42 -18.06 9.80
N ILE A 177 -0.81 -18.43 8.69
CA ILE A 177 -0.61 -19.84 8.30
C ILE A 177 0.42 -20.48 9.23
N SER A 178 1.56 -19.81 9.44
CA SER A 178 2.63 -20.28 10.34
C SER A 178 2.14 -20.43 11.78
N PHE A 179 1.25 -19.55 12.24
CA PHE A 179 0.70 -19.59 13.61
C PHE A 179 -0.23 -20.78 13.87
N LYS A 180 -0.74 -21.42 12.82
CA LYS A 180 -1.63 -22.59 12.93
C LYS A 180 -0.88 -23.93 12.94
N ASN A 181 0.33 -23.98 12.39
CA ASN A 181 0.93 -25.25 11.98
C ASN A 181 2.02 -25.79 12.90
N ASP A 182 2.90 -24.94 13.48
CA ASP A 182 4.05 -25.39 14.30
C ASP A 182 4.42 -24.34 15.35
N ASP A 183 4.44 -24.75 16.62
CA ASP A 183 4.79 -23.88 17.75
C ASP A 183 6.19 -23.27 17.63
N LYS A 184 7.18 -24.02 17.12
CA LYS A 184 8.55 -23.53 16.95
C LYS A 184 8.61 -22.45 15.87
N GLN A 185 7.96 -22.70 14.73
CA GLN A 185 7.89 -21.72 13.64
C GLN A 185 7.04 -20.53 14.03
N ARG A 186 5.92 -20.74 14.73
CA ARG A 186 5.09 -19.68 15.30
C ARG A 186 5.91 -18.72 16.15
N LYS A 187 6.72 -19.25 17.08
CA LYS A 187 7.59 -18.44 17.95
C LYS A 187 8.57 -17.61 17.15
N LYS A 188 9.21 -18.18 16.13
CA LYS A 188 10.14 -17.44 15.26
C LYS A 188 9.44 -16.31 14.51
N SER A 189 8.34 -16.60 13.83
CA SER A 189 7.61 -15.59 13.06
C SER A 189 6.99 -14.50 13.95
N LEU A 190 6.59 -14.83 15.21
CA LEU A 190 6.18 -13.83 16.20
C LEU A 190 7.33 -12.89 16.58
N ASN A 191 8.52 -13.41 16.86
CA ASN A 191 9.70 -12.58 17.13
C ASN A 191 9.99 -11.61 15.97
N ILE A 192 9.93 -12.11 14.73
CA ILE A 192 10.14 -11.27 13.55
C ILE A 192 9.04 -10.22 13.41
N ALA A 193 7.78 -10.59 13.65
CA ALA A 193 6.67 -9.64 13.60
C ALA A 193 6.83 -8.53 14.64
N VAL A 194 7.15 -8.88 15.89
CA VAL A 194 7.41 -7.91 16.98
C VAL A 194 8.60 -7.02 16.64
N PHE A 195 9.70 -7.62 16.15
CA PHE A 195 10.86 -6.85 15.71
C PHE A 195 10.51 -5.83 14.60
N CYS A 196 9.69 -6.22 13.61
CA CYS A 196 9.20 -5.30 12.58
C CYS A 196 8.36 -4.18 13.19
N ILE A 197 7.40 -4.51 14.08
CA ILE A 197 6.55 -3.52 14.76
C ILE A 197 7.41 -2.53 15.56
N GLN A 198 8.35 -2.99 16.38
CA GLN A 198 9.22 -2.12 17.17
C GLN A 198 10.00 -1.12 16.29
N ASN A 199 10.49 -1.54 15.13
CA ASN A 199 11.17 -0.64 14.20
C ASN A 199 10.18 0.32 13.52
N LEU A 200 9.01 -0.18 13.10
CA LEU A 200 7.97 0.66 12.49
C LEU A 200 7.47 1.74 13.45
N LEU A 201 7.21 1.41 14.70
CA LEU A 201 6.75 2.39 15.69
C LEU A 201 7.77 3.50 15.89
N ARG A 202 9.07 3.17 15.96
CA ARG A 202 10.15 4.17 16.04
C ARG A 202 10.19 5.09 14.81
N LEU A 203 10.06 4.53 13.61
CA LEU A 203 10.10 5.30 12.35
C LEU A 203 8.84 6.16 12.17
N LEU A 204 7.67 5.69 12.64
CA LEU A 204 6.39 6.41 12.55
C LEU A 204 6.21 7.47 13.63
N HIS A 205 6.90 7.36 14.77
CA HIS A 205 6.70 8.23 15.92
C HIS A 205 6.79 9.73 15.61
N PRO A 206 7.72 10.23 14.79
CA PRO A 206 7.77 11.65 14.43
C PRO A 206 6.49 12.17 13.73
N TYR A 207 5.79 11.30 13.02
CA TYR A 207 4.55 11.65 12.31
C TYR A 207 3.31 11.44 13.18
N SER A 208 3.27 10.36 13.95
CA SER A 208 2.08 9.87 14.66
C SER A 208 2.44 9.46 16.10
N PRO A 209 2.77 10.47 16.97
CA PRO A 209 3.34 10.19 18.29
C PRO A 209 2.37 9.50 19.24
N PHE A 210 1.07 9.78 19.18
CA PHE A 210 0.13 9.28 20.17
C PHE A 210 -0.14 7.78 20.00
N ILE A 211 -0.54 7.34 18.80
CA ILE A 211 -0.81 5.92 18.54
C ILE A 211 0.45 5.06 18.66
N THR A 212 1.61 5.60 18.26
CA THR A 212 2.83 4.83 18.32
C THR A 212 3.34 4.65 19.74
N GLU A 213 3.19 5.64 20.62
CA GLU A 213 3.52 5.51 22.05
C GLU A 213 2.59 4.52 22.73
N GLU A 214 1.27 4.62 22.48
CA GLU A 214 0.28 3.68 23.02
C GLU A 214 0.59 2.24 22.61
N LEU A 215 0.87 2.01 21.33
CA LEU A 215 1.24 0.68 20.84
C LEU A 215 2.59 0.21 21.38
N TRP A 216 3.55 1.12 21.59
CA TRP A 216 4.88 0.80 22.11
C TRP A 216 4.80 0.17 23.50
N ALA A 217 3.89 0.62 24.35
CA ALA A 217 3.67 0.05 25.68
C ALA A 217 3.42 -1.47 25.65
N HIS A 218 2.89 -2.01 24.56
CA HIS A 218 2.61 -3.44 24.40
C HIS A 218 3.75 -4.26 23.78
N PHE A 219 4.74 -3.59 23.16
CA PHE A 219 5.81 -4.27 22.42
C PHE A 219 7.21 -3.93 22.92
N LYS A 220 7.33 -3.01 23.88
CA LYS A 220 8.61 -2.68 24.50
C LYS A 220 9.08 -3.83 25.41
N ASP A 221 10.39 -3.95 25.57
CA ASP A 221 10.96 -4.82 26.58
C ASP A 221 10.76 -4.17 27.97
N ASP A 222 10.65 -4.97 29.03
CA ASP A 222 10.27 -4.48 30.39
C ASP A 222 11.12 -3.33 30.91
N ASP A 223 12.44 -3.35 30.58
CA ASP A 223 13.39 -2.28 30.97
C ASP A 223 13.56 -1.18 29.91
N SER A 224 12.74 -1.16 28.85
CA SER A 224 12.90 -0.17 27.79
C SER A 224 12.21 1.15 28.11
N SER A 225 12.85 2.26 27.69
CA SER A 225 12.33 3.61 27.82
C SER A 225 11.09 3.85 26.95
N ASP A 226 10.45 4.98 27.14
CA ASP A 226 9.38 5.48 26.28
C ASP A 226 9.89 5.62 24.85
N LEU A 227 8.99 5.54 23.89
CA LEU A 227 9.33 5.50 22.46
C LEU A 227 10.08 6.77 22.02
N ILE A 228 9.67 7.92 22.54
CA ILE A 228 10.25 9.23 22.19
C ILE A 228 11.75 9.33 22.45
N ILE A 229 12.27 8.60 23.44
CA ILE A 229 13.71 8.58 23.79
C ILE A 229 14.38 7.26 23.38
N SER A 230 13.67 6.37 22.71
CA SER A 230 14.21 5.09 22.25
C SER A 230 15.26 5.29 21.13
N LYS A 231 16.20 4.32 21.03
CA LYS A 231 17.22 4.37 19.98
C LYS A 231 16.61 4.33 18.58
N TRP A 232 17.02 5.24 17.73
CA TRP A 232 16.61 5.28 16.33
C TRP A 232 17.06 4.03 15.57
N PRO A 233 16.23 3.49 14.66
CA PRO A 233 16.58 2.30 13.88
C PRO A 233 17.80 2.54 12.99
N SER A 234 18.84 1.73 13.19
CA SER A 234 20.06 1.77 12.40
C SER A 234 19.97 0.85 11.18
N LYS A 235 20.73 1.17 10.14
CA LYS A 235 20.88 0.32 8.95
C LYS A 235 21.34 -1.09 9.31
N LYS A 236 20.70 -2.10 8.74
CA LYS A 236 20.98 -3.53 8.97
C LYS A 236 21.26 -4.25 7.63
N PRO A 237 22.37 -3.94 6.94
CA PRO A 237 22.65 -4.44 5.59
C PRO A 237 22.73 -5.97 5.52
N HIS A 238 23.12 -6.64 6.61
CA HIS A 238 23.18 -8.11 6.70
C HIS A 238 21.80 -8.79 6.59
N LEU A 239 20.70 -8.05 6.80
CA LEU A 239 19.34 -8.58 6.63
C LEU A 239 18.88 -8.49 5.16
N ARG A 240 19.57 -7.73 4.30
CA ARG A 240 19.17 -7.56 2.92
C ARG A 240 19.42 -8.81 2.08
N ASN A 241 18.39 -9.24 1.36
CA ASN A 241 18.45 -10.39 0.46
C ASN A 241 17.61 -10.14 -0.81
N GLU A 242 18.26 -9.63 -1.85
CA GLU A 242 17.59 -9.27 -3.11
C GLU A 242 16.99 -10.46 -3.85
N LYS A 243 17.59 -11.65 -3.70
CA LYS A 243 17.06 -12.87 -4.30
C LYS A 243 15.69 -13.21 -3.69
N VAL A 244 15.60 -13.22 -2.36
CA VAL A 244 14.34 -13.50 -1.65
C VAL A 244 13.27 -12.45 -1.99
N GLU A 245 13.64 -11.19 -2.18
CA GLU A 245 12.70 -10.14 -2.60
C GLU A 245 12.16 -10.40 -4.02
N LYS A 246 13.01 -10.79 -4.98
CA LYS A 246 12.61 -11.16 -6.35
C LYS A 246 11.71 -12.39 -6.36
N ASP A 247 12.11 -13.42 -5.64
CA ASP A 247 11.34 -14.66 -5.55
C ASP A 247 9.94 -14.40 -4.93
N MET A 248 9.87 -13.56 -3.88
CA MET A 248 8.58 -13.17 -3.29
C MET A 248 7.72 -12.33 -4.24
N LEU A 249 8.31 -11.52 -5.11
CA LEU A 249 7.57 -10.77 -6.12
C LEU A 249 6.86 -11.72 -7.10
N VAL A 250 7.52 -12.79 -7.54
CA VAL A 250 6.91 -13.83 -8.40
C VAL A 250 5.71 -14.46 -7.68
N ILE A 251 5.86 -14.83 -6.41
CA ILE A 251 4.76 -15.40 -5.61
C ILE A 251 3.58 -14.41 -5.51
N LYS A 252 3.87 -13.14 -5.21
CA LYS A 252 2.86 -12.08 -5.15
C LYS A 252 2.13 -11.93 -6.49
N ASN A 253 2.86 -11.96 -7.61
CA ASN A 253 2.30 -11.85 -8.95
C ASN A 253 1.37 -13.03 -9.25
N ILE A 254 1.75 -14.26 -8.94
CA ILE A 254 0.89 -15.45 -9.10
C ILE A 254 -0.41 -15.26 -8.31
N ILE A 255 -0.31 -14.99 -7.01
CA ILE A 255 -1.48 -14.88 -6.12
C ILE A 255 -2.40 -13.72 -6.54
N THR A 256 -1.85 -12.55 -6.85
CA THR A 256 -2.65 -11.38 -7.25
C THR A 256 -3.33 -11.59 -8.59
N THR A 257 -2.65 -12.25 -9.53
CA THR A 257 -3.22 -12.61 -10.84
C THR A 257 -4.38 -13.59 -10.67
N LEU A 258 -4.21 -14.64 -9.87
CA LEU A 258 -5.28 -15.59 -9.59
C LEU A 258 -6.49 -14.95 -8.91
N ARG A 259 -6.26 -14.07 -7.92
CA ARG A 259 -7.34 -13.31 -7.27
C ARG A 259 -8.06 -12.39 -8.28
N SER A 260 -7.32 -11.78 -9.20
CA SER A 260 -7.89 -10.96 -10.27
C SER A 260 -8.73 -11.79 -11.25
N LEU A 261 -8.24 -12.95 -11.70
CA LEU A 261 -9.01 -13.86 -12.55
C LEU A 261 -10.31 -14.30 -11.87
N ARG A 262 -10.23 -14.73 -10.60
CA ARG A 262 -11.42 -15.12 -9.82
C ARG A 262 -12.42 -13.97 -9.68
N SER A 263 -11.95 -12.77 -9.41
CA SER A 263 -12.80 -11.57 -9.31
C SER A 263 -13.49 -11.23 -10.62
N ARG A 264 -12.78 -11.32 -11.74
CA ARG A 264 -13.36 -11.07 -13.08
C ARG A 264 -14.46 -12.04 -13.43
N MET A 265 -14.34 -13.30 -12.99
CA MET A 265 -15.30 -14.38 -13.24
C MET A 265 -16.31 -14.53 -12.10
N ASN A 266 -16.37 -13.57 -11.16
CA ASN A 266 -17.27 -13.60 -9.99
C ASN A 266 -17.21 -14.91 -9.19
N VAL A 267 -16.05 -15.56 -9.13
CA VAL A 267 -15.83 -16.78 -8.35
C VAL A 267 -15.77 -16.45 -6.87
N PRO A 268 -16.72 -16.93 -6.04
CA PRO A 268 -16.71 -16.66 -4.60
C PRO A 268 -15.48 -17.27 -3.93
N LYS A 269 -15.00 -16.65 -2.85
CA LYS A 269 -13.87 -17.17 -2.06
C LYS A 269 -14.13 -18.55 -1.46
N SER A 270 -15.38 -18.88 -1.18
CA SER A 270 -15.79 -20.19 -0.64
C SER A 270 -15.61 -21.33 -1.63
N LYS A 271 -15.68 -21.07 -2.95
CA LYS A 271 -15.44 -22.09 -3.96
C LYS A 271 -13.96 -22.17 -4.26
N LYS A 272 -13.34 -23.28 -3.90
CA LYS A 272 -11.93 -23.57 -4.21
C LYS A 272 -11.80 -24.18 -5.59
N SER A 273 -10.69 -23.95 -6.27
CA SER A 273 -10.39 -24.39 -7.63
C SER A 273 -9.10 -25.18 -7.71
N ILE A 274 -8.90 -25.90 -8.81
CA ILE A 274 -7.60 -26.44 -9.21
C ILE A 274 -6.86 -25.34 -9.99
N LEU A 275 -5.54 -25.26 -9.85
CA LEU A 275 -4.67 -24.41 -10.64
C LEU A 275 -3.76 -25.29 -11.50
N ILE A 276 -3.74 -25.03 -12.79
CA ILE A 276 -2.82 -25.68 -13.71
C ILE A 276 -1.78 -24.65 -14.17
N ILE A 277 -0.49 -25.01 -14.07
CA ILE A 277 0.62 -24.12 -14.43
C ILE A 277 1.50 -24.81 -15.45
N LYS A 278 1.57 -24.23 -16.67
CA LYS A 278 2.58 -24.61 -17.65
C LYS A 278 3.85 -23.80 -17.40
N CYS A 279 4.91 -24.48 -17.08
CA CYS A 279 6.16 -23.86 -16.64
C CYS A 279 7.37 -24.77 -16.90
N THR A 280 8.57 -24.19 -16.90
CA THR A 280 9.83 -24.94 -16.96
C THR A 280 10.07 -25.76 -15.70
N GLU A 281 11.01 -26.71 -15.73
CA GLU A 281 11.30 -27.55 -14.56
C GLU A 281 11.83 -26.73 -13.38
N SER A 282 12.63 -25.69 -13.62
CA SER A 282 13.09 -24.79 -12.56
C SER A 282 11.96 -23.97 -11.92
N GLN A 283 11.01 -23.53 -12.74
CA GLN A 283 9.81 -22.83 -12.23
C GLN A 283 8.88 -23.77 -11.46
N LYS A 284 8.77 -25.03 -11.90
CA LYS A 284 8.02 -26.05 -11.19
C LYS A 284 8.56 -26.27 -9.77
N LEU A 285 9.87 -26.50 -9.63
CA LEU A 285 10.50 -26.63 -8.31
C LEU A 285 10.24 -25.41 -7.42
N PHE A 286 10.25 -24.22 -7.98
CA PHE A 286 9.91 -23.00 -7.26
C PHE A 286 8.44 -22.98 -6.82
N VAL A 287 7.51 -23.32 -7.69
CA VAL A 287 6.07 -23.39 -7.39
C VAL A 287 5.80 -24.44 -6.31
N ASP A 288 6.39 -25.64 -6.44
CA ASP A 288 6.22 -26.74 -5.48
C ASP A 288 6.73 -26.37 -4.09
N LEU A 289 7.84 -25.62 -3.98
CA LEU A 289 8.36 -25.10 -2.71
C LEU A 289 7.39 -24.14 -2.01
N HIS A 290 6.63 -23.36 -2.78
CA HIS A 290 5.73 -22.33 -2.27
C HIS A 290 4.24 -22.71 -2.40
N GLU A 291 3.96 -23.96 -2.80
CA GLU A 291 2.60 -24.46 -3.03
C GLU A 291 1.64 -24.19 -1.87
N PRO A 292 1.99 -24.47 -0.59
CA PRO A 292 1.07 -24.25 0.53
C PRO A 292 0.59 -22.79 0.61
N LEU A 293 1.49 -21.83 0.45
CA LEU A 293 1.14 -20.42 0.47
C LEU A 293 0.27 -20.00 -0.71
N ILE A 294 0.64 -20.44 -1.92
CA ILE A 294 -0.11 -20.12 -3.14
C ILE A 294 -1.52 -20.68 -3.02
N LYS A 295 -1.68 -21.90 -2.52
CA LYS A 295 -2.99 -22.54 -2.32
C LYS A 295 -3.87 -21.75 -1.35
N ASP A 296 -3.34 -21.45 -0.18
CA ASP A 296 -4.12 -20.77 0.87
C ASP A 296 -4.52 -19.36 0.46
N LEU A 297 -3.60 -18.58 -0.11
CA LEU A 297 -3.85 -17.18 -0.42
C LEU A 297 -4.60 -16.96 -1.74
N SER A 298 -4.65 -17.94 -2.64
CA SER A 298 -5.42 -17.86 -3.90
C SER A 298 -6.69 -18.71 -3.93
N TYR A 299 -7.04 -19.35 -2.80
CA TYR A 299 -8.23 -20.22 -2.68
C TYR A 299 -8.20 -21.40 -3.68
N VAL A 300 -7.06 -22.08 -3.76
CA VAL A 300 -6.81 -23.23 -4.63
C VAL A 300 -6.65 -24.48 -3.78
N THR A 301 -7.20 -25.61 -4.22
CA THR A 301 -7.08 -26.91 -3.52
C THR A 301 -5.85 -27.68 -3.96
N GLU A 302 -5.52 -27.60 -5.25
CA GLU A 302 -4.48 -28.38 -5.90
C GLU A 302 -3.75 -27.54 -6.94
N ILE A 303 -2.43 -27.72 -7.08
CA ILE A 303 -1.62 -27.11 -8.12
C ILE A 303 -0.99 -28.22 -8.95
N GLN A 304 -1.23 -28.20 -10.25
CA GLN A 304 -0.66 -29.13 -11.22
C GLN A 304 0.31 -28.36 -12.11
N SER A 305 1.60 -28.42 -11.80
CA SER A 305 2.68 -27.72 -12.50
C SER A 305 3.48 -28.64 -13.41
N GLY A 306 3.96 -28.14 -14.57
CA GLY A 306 4.83 -28.89 -15.47
C GLY A 306 4.92 -28.31 -16.89
N MET A 307 5.87 -28.81 -17.70
CA MET A 307 6.07 -28.36 -19.09
C MET A 307 5.01 -28.89 -20.04
N ASP A 308 4.46 -30.06 -19.73
CA ASP A 308 3.49 -30.82 -20.52
C ASP A 308 2.04 -30.41 -20.25
N ARG A 309 1.84 -29.36 -19.46
CA ARG A 309 0.50 -28.90 -19.12
C ARG A 309 -0.11 -28.12 -20.28
N GLU A 310 -1.34 -28.48 -20.62
CA GLU A 310 -2.13 -27.81 -21.65
C GLU A 310 -3.27 -27.01 -21.03
N ARG A 311 -3.76 -26.04 -21.77
CA ARG A 311 -4.92 -25.26 -21.35
C ARG A 311 -6.17 -26.14 -21.34
N PRO A 312 -6.80 -26.34 -20.17
CA PRO A 312 -8.05 -27.09 -20.14
C PRO A 312 -9.19 -26.28 -20.78
N PRO A 313 -10.21 -26.98 -21.33
CA PRO A 313 -11.39 -26.29 -21.85
C PRO A 313 -12.08 -25.49 -20.75
N GLN A 314 -12.77 -24.42 -21.14
CA GLN A 314 -13.51 -23.55 -20.21
C GLN A 314 -12.66 -23.05 -19.04
N SER A 315 -11.46 -22.56 -19.33
CA SER A 315 -10.53 -22.02 -18.34
C SER A 315 -10.13 -20.59 -18.64
N CYS A 316 -10.01 -19.74 -17.58
CA CYS A 316 -9.31 -18.48 -17.71
C CYS A 316 -7.80 -18.72 -17.70
N SER A 317 -7.08 -17.87 -18.42
CA SER A 317 -5.62 -17.92 -18.46
C SER A 317 -4.99 -16.57 -18.17
N ALA A 318 -3.76 -16.61 -17.65
CA ALA A 318 -2.89 -15.44 -17.52
C ALA A 318 -1.43 -15.89 -17.62
N ILE A 319 -0.55 -14.95 -17.95
CA ILE A 319 0.89 -15.18 -17.99
C ILE A 319 1.53 -14.41 -16.84
N VAL A 320 2.37 -15.07 -16.06
CA VAL A 320 3.12 -14.50 -14.95
C VAL A 320 4.56 -14.98 -15.01
N ASP A 321 5.50 -14.07 -15.16
CA ASP A 321 6.94 -14.39 -15.21
C ASP A 321 7.28 -15.55 -16.17
N GLY A 322 6.62 -15.58 -17.33
CA GLY A 322 6.78 -16.63 -18.35
C GLY A 322 6.06 -17.95 -18.07
N MET A 323 5.37 -18.09 -16.95
CA MET A 323 4.49 -19.22 -16.65
C MET A 323 3.07 -18.94 -17.14
N GLU A 324 2.43 -19.93 -17.75
CA GLU A 324 1.02 -19.84 -18.13
C GLU A 324 0.16 -20.45 -17.01
N LEU A 325 -0.70 -19.64 -16.44
CA LEU A 325 -1.62 -20.01 -15.37
C LEU A 325 -3.00 -20.30 -15.96
N TYR A 326 -3.59 -21.44 -15.65
CA TYR A 326 -4.92 -21.82 -16.08
C TYR A 326 -5.82 -22.12 -14.88
N LEU A 327 -6.97 -21.46 -14.84
CA LEU A 327 -7.99 -21.64 -13.81
C LEU A 327 -9.25 -22.25 -14.46
N PRO A 328 -9.51 -23.57 -14.33
CA PRO A 328 -10.74 -24.20 -14.81
C PRO A 328 -11.97 -23.59 -14.12
N LEU A 329 -13.00 -23.27 -14.88
CA LEU A 329 -14.21 -22.58 -14.39
C LEU A 329 -15.44 -23.49 -14.25
N GLY A 330 -15.44 -24.67 -14.86
CA GLY A 330 -16.63 -25.48 -15.05
C GLY A 330 -17.42 -25.83 -13.79
N GLU A 331 -16.75 -25.98 -12.63
CA GLU A 331 -17.39 -26.24 -11.34
C GLU A 331 -17.56 -24.98 -10.48
N LEU A 332 -16.97 -23.87 -10.88
CA LEU A 332 -16.90 -22.65 -10.07
C LEU A 332 -18.04 -21.69 -10.34
N VAL A 333 -18.47 -21.60 -11.58
CA VAL A 333 -19.55 -20.72 -12.07
C VAL A 333 -20.42 -21.45 -13.06
N ASP A 334 -21.70 -21.09 -13.12
CA ASP A 334 -22.55 -21.50 -14.23
C ASP A 334 -22.15 -20.68 -15.47
N LEU A 335 -21.38 -21.34 -16.35
CA LEU A 335 -20.83 -20.69 -17.53
C LEU A 335 -21.91 -20.13 -18.46
N ASN A 336 -23.04 -20.81 -18.59
CA ASN A 336 -24.15 -20.34 -19.43
C ASN A 336 -24.75 -19.04 -18.87
N LEU A 337 -24.97 -18.99 -17.55
CA LEU A 337 -25.47 -17.80 -16.88
C LEU A 337 -24.45 -16.65 -16.95
N GLU A 338 -23.16 -16.94 -16.80
CA GLU A 338 -22.13 -15.90 -16.83
C GLU A 338 -21.93 -15.36 -18.26
N VAL A 339 -21.94 -16.20 -19.28
CA VAL A 339 -21.94 -15.79 -20.70
C VAL A 339 -23.14 -14.89 -20.99
N ALA A 340 -24.35 -15.35 -20.61
CA ALA A 340 -25.57 -14.56 -20.82
C ALA A 340 -25.53 -13.20 -20.11
N ARG A 341 -24.96 -13.16 -18.88
CA ARG A 341 -24.76 -11.93 -18.11
C ARG A 341 -23.80 -10.96 -18.81
N MET A 342 -22.66 -11.47 -19.28
CA MET A 342 -21.66 -10.68 -19.98
C MET A 342 -22.20 -10.13 -21.31
N GLU A 343 -22.88 -10.96 -22.09
CA GLU A 343 -23.52 -10.54 -23.34
C GLU A 343 -24.60 -9.47 -23.12
N LYS A 344 -25.40 -9.63 -22.05
CA LYS A 344 -26.37 -8.59 -21.66
C LYS A 344 -25.68 -7.28 -21.27
N ARG A 345 -24.58 -7.38 -20.49
CA ARG A 345 -23.83 -6.19 -20.06
C ARG A 345 -23.18 -5.47 -21.24
N ILE A 346 -22.59 -6.19 -22.19
CA ILE A 346 -22.05 -5.61 -23.42
C ILE A 346 -23.13 -4.82 -24.16
N LYS A 347 -24.31 -5.40 -24.37
CA LYS A 347 -25.44 -4.72 -25.04
C LYS A 347 -25.89 -3.46 -24.29
N GLU A 348 -25.88 -3.48 -22.97
CA GLU A 348 -26.21 -2.30 -22.15
C GLU A 348 -25.16 -1.20 -22.32
N ILE A 349 -23.87 -1.54 -22.26
CA ILE A 349 -22.77 -0.59 -22.43
C ILE A 349 -22.79 0.01 -23.85
N GLU A 350 -22.98 -0.81 -24.88
CA GLU A 350 -23.12 -0.34 -26.26
C GLU A 350 -24.24 0.72 -26.41
N ARG A 351 -25.41 0.46 -25.81
CA ARG A 351 -26.52 1.43 -25.81
C ARG A 351 -26.13 2.74 -25.13
N LEU A 352 -25.41 2.68 -24.01
CA LEU A 352 -24.95 3.87 -23.30
C LEU A 352 -23.90 4.64 -24.10
N ILE A 353 -22.94 3.96 -24.72
CA ILE A 353 -21.93 4.56 -25.61
C ILE A 353 -22.61 5.26 -26.78
N ILE A 354 -23.56 4.60 -27.43
CA ILE A 354 -24.33 5.22 -28.56
C ILE A 354 -25.07 6.49 -28.10
N LYS A 355 -25.67 6.45 -26.90
CA LYS A 355 -26.37 7.61 -26.32
C LYS A 355 -25.44 8.77 -26.04
N ILE A 356 -24.27 8.51 -25.45
CA ILE A 356 -23.28 9.55 -25.16
C ILE A 356 -22.67 10.10 -26.45
N ASN A 357 -22.33 9.24 -27.40
CA ASN A 357 -21.81 9.68 -28.71
C ASN A 357 -22.81 10.56 -29.45
N LYS A 358 -24.11 10.24 -29.43
CA LYS A 358 -25.16 11.11 -30.00
C LYS A 358 -25.18 12.48 -29.34
N LYS A 359 -25.00 12.57 -28.02
CA LYS A 359 -24.90 13.86 -27.32
C LYS A 359 -23.65 14.64 -27.72
N LEU A 360 -22.48 13.96 -27.75
CA LEU A 360 -21.21 14.58 -28.11
C LEU A 360 -21.11 14.97 -29.62
N LEU A 361 -21.90 14.37 -30.50
CA LEU A 361 -22.00 14.76 -31.90
C LEU A 361 -22.97 15.94 -32.12
N ASN A 362 -23.81 16.28 -31.16
CA ASN A 362 -24.75 17.37 -31.25
C ASN A 362 -24.04 18.73 -31.04
N LYS A 363 -23.84 19.47 -32.11
CA LYS A 363 -23.19 20.80 -32.07
C LYS A 363 -23.84 21.76 -31.07
N ASN A 364 -25.17 21.78 -30.99
CA ASN A 364 -25.88 22.62 -30.01
C ASN A 364 -25.55 22.23 -28.55
N PHE A 365 -25.30 20.96 -28.26
CA PHE A 365 -24.91 20.53 -26.94
C PHE A 365 -23.48 20.99 -26.62
N ILE A 366 -22.53 20.79 -27.54
CA ILE A 366 -21.11 21.17 -27.32
C ILE A 366 -20.97 22.70 -27.17
N GLU A 367 -21.71 23.49 -27.95
CA GLU A 367 -21.60 24.96 -27.94
C GLU A 367 -22.34 25.62 -26.76
N ARG A 368 -23.38 24.98 -26.20
CA ARG A 368 -24.23 25.59 -25.18
C ARG A 368 -24.07 24.96 -23.77
N ALA A 369 -23.59 23.75 -23.67
CA ALA A 369 -23.37 23.12 -22.37
C ALA A 369 -22.10 23.66 -21.68
N PRO A 370 -22.12 23.85 -20.38
CA PRO A 370 -20.91 24.17 -19.60
C PRO A 370 -19.79 23.16 -19.86
N GLU A 371 -18.56 23.62 -19.96
CA GLU A 371 -17.36 22.80 -20.28
C GLU A 371 -17.22 21.55 -19.37
N HIS A 372 -17.47 21.73 -18.07
CA HIS A 372 -17.42 20.63 -17.10
C HIS A 372 -18.44 19.51 -17.40
N ILE A 373 -19.60 19.82 -18.03
CA ILE A 373 -20.59 18.80 -18.39
C ILE A 373 -20.13 18.04 -19.66
N VAL A 374 -19.53 18.74 -20.61
CA VAL A 374 -18.96 18.10 -21.81
C VAL A 374 -17.80 17.16 -21.41
N ASP A 375 -16.93 17.60 -20.53
CA ASP A 375 -15.80 16.81 -20.06
C ASP A 375 -16.26 15.62 -19.20
N HIS A 376 -17.33 15.78 -18.43
CA HIS A 376 -17.95 14.67 -17.71
C HIS A 376 -18.48 13.59 -18.67
N GLU A 377 -19.17 13.97 -19.74
CA GLU A 377 -19.67 13.01 -20.75
C GLU A 377 -18.51 12.32 -21.50
N LYS A 378 -17.42 13.04 -21.84
CA LYS A 378 -16.21 12.44 -22.41
C LYS A 378 -15.55 11.44 -21.46
N SER A 379 -15.44 11.81 -20.19
CA SER A 379 -14.90 10.91 -19.15
C SER A 379 -15.75 9.65 -18.99
N ASN A 380 -17.08 9.79 -19.01
CA ASN A 380 -17.99 8.65 -18.95
C ASN A 380 -17.89 7.76 -20.18
N LEU A 381 -17.74 8.34 -21.38
CA LEU A 381 -17.51 7.58 -22.61
C LEU A 381 -16.26 6.74 -22.50
N ASN A 382 -15.14 7.32 -22.06
CA ASN A 382 -13.89 6.61 -21.89
C ASN A 382 -14.00 5.45 -20.86
N LYS A 383 -14.67 5.69 -19.73
CA LYS A 383 -14.91 4.64 -18.71
C LYS A 383 -15.73 3.47 -19.28
N LEU A 384 -16.79 3.76 -20.02
CA LEU A 384 -17.64 2.73 -20.63
C LEU A 384 -16.91 1.97 -21.74
N THR A 385 -16.06 2.61 -22.52
CA THR A 385 -15.24 1.95 -23.54
C THR A 385 -14.26 0.96 -22.89
N ILE A 386 -13.56 1.39 -21.83
CA ILE A 386 -12.65 0.52 -21.06
C ILE A 386 -13.42 -0.66 -20.41
N GLU A 387 -14.63 -0.41 -19.88
CA GLU A 387 -15.47 -1.46 -19.31
C GLU A 387 -15.91 -2.46 -20.39
N MET A 388 -16.30 -2.00 -21.56
CA MET A 388 -16.70 -2.84 -22.69
C MET A 388 -15.56 -3.76 -23.12
N GLU A 389 -14.35 -3.22 -23.30
CA GLU A 389 -13.17 -3.99 -23.65
C GLU A 389 -12.87 -5.08 -22.61
N LYS A 390 -12.97 -4.74 -21.32
CA LYS A 390 -12.78 -5.72 -20.21
C LYS A 390 -13.82 -6.84 -20.24
N VAL A 391 -15.10 -6.49 -20.43
CA VAL A 391 -16.17 -7.50 -20.45
C VAL A 391 -16.08 -8.39 -21.69
N SER A 392 -15.74 -7.81 -22.84
CA SER A 392 -15.52 -8.55 -24.10
C SER A 392 -14.34 -9.52 -23.99
N SER A 393 -13.22 -9.05 -23.46
CA SER A 393 -12.04 -9.93 -23.21
C SER A 393 -12.38 -11.08 -22.25
N ASN A 394 -13.17 -10.81 -21.18
CA ASN A 394 -13.61 -11.85 -20.27
C ASN A 394 -14.54 -12.88 -20.95
N LEU A 395 -15.42 -12.42 -21.83
CA LEU A 395 -16.31 -13.30 -22.60
C LEU A 395 -15.52 -14.22 -23.55
N GLU A 396 -14.49 -13.71 -24.22
CA GLU A 396 -13.59 -14.49 -25.07
C GLU A 396 -12.79 -15.53 -24.28
N MET A 397 -12.44 -15.27 -23.04
CA MET A 397 -11.74 -16.24 -22.17
C MET A 397 -12.60 -17.45 -21.81
N ILE A 398 -13.93 -17.29 -21.80
CA ILE A 398 -14.88 -18.37 -21.42
C ILE A 398 -15.37 -19.18 -22.64
N LYS A 399 -15.53 -18.52 -23.78
CA LYS A 399 -15.87 -19.17 -25.05
C LYS A 399 -14.68 -19.94 -25.61
#